data_05ca7e310e64ec36219dc7ef94700c63
#
_entry.id   05ca7e310e64ec36219dc7ef94700c63
#
_cell.length_a   1.000
_cell.length_b   1.000
_cell.length_c   1.000
_cell.angle_alpha   90.00
_cell.angle_beta   90.00
_cell.angle_gamma   90.00
#
_symmetry.space_group_name_H-M   'P 1'
#
loop_
_entity.id
_entity.type
_entity.pdbx_description
1 polymer ?
#
loop_
_entity_poly.entity_id
_entity_poly.type
_entity_poly.pdbx_seq_one_letter_code
_entity_poly.pdbx_strand_id
1 'polypeptide(L)'
;MFAVAKSQRFRIRSFASAASASIKRPERNLEHAVRAIHRDGLVVINDVVPHEVIDSLNEKMVEDALVLQARGKNGPFNYNQGNLQQDAPPVSEYFHPSIFVNTIATQVTSAVLGPRPKWTFCSANAAMPPLPGARPQRQPVHSDADFAHPTHPFALVVNVPLVSMTPENGSTEVWLGSHTTDATAQEGAHGERASGRIKEELLDHRRRTDPPAQPVISKGSIVVRDLRLWHAGMPNNTDKVRIMLAMIHFASWYRNPMRLEFGEDVRPILQGLQQEDKLALEIPIDWVKREKVLDTYLNRGFGNSYDFDQAP
;
A
#
# COMPACT_ATOMS: atom_id res chain seq x y z
N MET A 1 26.63 -2.58 -35.64
CA MET A 1 27.19 -2.55 -34.28
C MET A 1 26.02 -2.60 -33.33
N PHE A 2 25.72 -3.75 -32.81
CA PHE A 2 24.50 -4.00 -32.05
C PHE A 2 24.68 -3.50 -30.62
N ALA A 3 23.96 -2.46 -30.25
CA ALA A 3 23.79 -2.08 -28.87
C ALA A 3 22.87 -3.11 -28.24
N VAL A 4 23.43 -3.96 -27.38
CA VAL A 4 22.70 -4.91 -26.55
C VAL A 4 21.82 -4.10 -25.61
N ALA A 5 20.52 -4.11 -25.85
CA ALA A 5 19.55 -3.67 -24.89
C ALA A 5 19.76 -4.50 -23.62
N LYS A 6 20.32 -3.89 -22.60
CA LYS A 6 20.42 -4.50 -21.26
C LYS A 6 19.02 -4.77 -20.79
N SER A 7 18.63 -6.04 -20.88
CA SER A 7 17.41 -6.59 -20.32
C SER A 7 17.28 -6.12 -18.87
N GLN A 8 16.37 -5.20 -18.67
CA GLN A 8 15.96 -4.71 -17.36
C GLN A 8 15.18 -5.79 -16.59
N ARG A 9 15.83 -6.90 -16.40
CA ARG A 9 15.35 -7.95 -15.50
C ARG A 9 15.65 -7.54 -14.08
N PHE A 10 14.80 -6.90 -13.53
CA PHE A 10 14.83 -6.00 -12.52
C PHE A 10 14.48 -6.56 -11.23
N ARG A 11 15.15 -6.29 -10.51
CA ARG A 11 15.39 -5.41 -9.40
C ARG A 11 14.32 -5.45 -8.27
N ILE A 12 13.08 -5.75 -8.58
CA ILE A 12 12.10 -6.28 -7.66
C ILE A 12 12.44 -7.73 -7.29
N ARG A 13 13.46 -8.21 -7.89
CA ARG A 13 14.00 -9.49 -7.67
C ARG A 13 14.65 -9.58 -6.37
N SER A 14 14.24 -10.07 -5.50
CA SER A 14 15.30 -10.70 -4.93
C SER A 14 15.35 -10.89 -3.47
N PHE A 15 14.28 -10.69 -2.86
CA PHE A 15 14.16 -11.47 -1.66
C PHE A 15 13.99 -12.97 -1.99
N ALA A 16 13.35 -13.34 -3.08
CA ALA A 16 13.21 -14.76 -3.47
C ALA A 16 14.53 -15.45 -3.83
N SER A 17 15.41 -14.78 -4.55
CA SER A 17 16.72 -15.34 -4.92
C SER A 17 17.71 -15.35 -3.75
N ALA A 18 17.62 -14.37 -2.85
CA ALA A 18 18.44 -14.35 -1.65
C ALA A 18 17.92 -15.30 -0.56
N ALA A 19 16.60 -15.46 -0.44
CA ALA A 19 16.01 -16.35 0.57
C ALA A 19 16.33 -17.84 0.33
N SER A 20 16.36 -18.28 -0.92
CA SER A 20 16.70 -19.70 -1.21
C SER A 20 18.16 -20.04 -0.96
N ALA A 21 19.05 -19.05 -0.97
CA ALA A 21 20.49 -19.25 -0.81
C ALA A 21 21.02 -18.94 0.60
N SER A 22 20.23 -18.34 1.50
CA SER A 22 20.78 -17.72 2.70
C SER A 22 19.88 -17.64 3.92
N ILE A 23 19.07 -18.65 4.18
CA ILE A 23 18.31 -18.76 5.46
C ILE A 23 19.22 -18.66 6.72
N LYS A 24 20.52 -18.63 6.56
CA LYS A 24 21.48 -18.64 7.67
C LYS A 24 21.86 -17.26 8.28
N ARG A 25 21.36 -16.13 7.77
CA ARG A 25 21.66 -14.80 8.35
C ARG A 25 20.49 -13.83 8.18
N PRO A 26 19.57 -13.75 9.17
CA PRO A 26 18.42 -12.82 9.14
C PRO A 26 18.82 -11.34 8.93
N GLU A 27 19.94 -10.93 9.51
CA GLU A 27 20.47 -9.56 9.42
C GLU A 27 20.76 -9.11 7.98
N ARG A 28 21.26 -10.00 7.13
CA ARG A 28 21.51 -9.69 5.71
C ARG A 28 20.23 -9.42 4.94
N ASN A 29 19.15 -10.10 5.26
CA ASN A 29 17.86 -9.90 4.59
C ASN A 29 17.27 -8.52 4.92
N LEU A 30 17.37 -8.09 6.17
CA LEU A 30 16.96 -6.76 6.59
C LEU A 30 17.80 -5.67 5.93
N GLU A 31 19.12 -5.82 5.90
CA GLU A 31 20.02 -4.89 5.20
C GLU A 31 19.68 -4.76 3.71
N HIS A 32 19.41 -5.88 3.04
CA HIS A 32 18.99 -5.87 1.64
C HIS A 32 17.67 -5.13 1.44
N ALA A 33 16.70 -5.31 2.33
CA ALA A 33 15.41 -4.61 2.28
C ALA A 33 15.59 -3.10 2.44
N VAL A 34 16.36 -2.68 3.45
CA VAL A 34 16.66 -1.26 3.70
C VAL A 34 17.37 -0.63 2.50
N ARG A 35 18.39 -1.30 1.95
CA ARG A 35 19.09 -0.82 0.75
C ARG A 35 18.18 -0.70 -0.47
N ALA A 36 17.24 -1.64 -0.66
CA ALA A 36 16.28 -1.57 -1.75
C ALA A 36 15.33 -0.37 -1.61
N ILE A 37 14.82 -0.11 -0.39
CA ILE A 37 13.98 1.05 -0.13
C ILE A 37 14.74 2.36 -0.42
N HIS A 38 15.97 2.50 0.04
CA HIS A 38 16.75 3.70 -0.22
C HIS A 38 17.14 3.89 -1.68
N ARG A 39 17.41 2.82 -2.41
CA ARG A 39 17.82 2.89 -3.82
C ARG A 39 16.63 3.01 -4.77
N ASP A 40 15.63 2.13 -4.57
CA ASP A 40 14.53 1.91 -5.51
C ASP A 40 13.21 2.51 -5.02
N GLY A 41 13.10 2.83 -3.72
CA GLY A 41 11.87 3.27 -3.07
C GLY A 41 10.90 2.12 -2.76
N LEU A 42 11.30 0.86 -2.98
CA LEU A 42 10.41 -0.28 -2.85
C LEU A 42 11.19 -1.58 -2.59
N VAL A 43 10.59 -2.46 -1.80
CA VAL A 43 11.02 -3.87 -1.64
C VAL A 43 9.82 -4.80 -1.61
N VAL A 44 9.96 -5.98 -2.21
CA VAL A 44 8.99 -7.09 -2.11
C VAL A 44 9.56 -8.14 -1.18
N ILE A 45 8.78 -8.53 -0.19
CA ILE A 45 9.09 -9.57 0.79
C ILE A 45 8.13 -10.73 0.52
N ASN A 46 8.65 -11.82 -0.04
CA ASN A 46 7.82 -12.92 -0.48
C ASN A 46 7.48 -13.87 0.67
N ASP A 47 6.28 -14.45 0.61
CA ASP A 47 5.85 -15.60 1.39
C ASP A 47 5.96 -15.39 2.92
N VAL A 48 5.44 -14.25 3.39
CA VAL A 48 5.49 -13.86 4.80
C VAL A 48 4.10 -13.71 5.46
N VAL A 49 3.04 -13.93 4.69
CA VAL A 49 1.66 -13.93 5.18
C VAL A 49 0.98 -15.26 4.82
N PRO A 50 0.42 -15.99 5.79
CA PRO A 50 -0.29 -17.24 5.51
C PRO A 50 -1.46 -17.03 4.54
N HIS A 51 -1.63 -17.96 3.60
CA HIS A 51 -2.63 -17.82 2.54
C HIS A 51 -4.06 -17.91 3.09
N GLU A 52 -4.32 -18.77 4.07
CA GLU A 52 -5.64 -18.99 4.65
C GLU A 52 -6.26 -17.72 5.26
N VAL A 53 -5.43 -16.90 5.94
CA VAL A 53 -5.93 -15.64 6.51
C VAL A 53 -6.16 -14.56 5.44
N ILE A 54 -5.39 -14.61 4.36
CA ILE A 54 -5.57 -13.74 3.20
C ILE A 54 -6.88 -14.10 2.48
N ASP A 55 -7.15 -15.40 2.29
CA ASP A 55 -8.32 -15.87 1.57
C ASP A 55 -9.60 -15.47 2.28
N SER A 56 -9.68 -15.66 3.61
CA SER A 56 -10.84 -15.24 4.42
C SER A 56 -11.10 -13.75 4.32
N LEU A 57 -10.05 -12.92 4.43
CA LEU A 57 -10.19 -11.47 4.31
C LEU A 57 -10.57 -11.07 2.87
N ASN A 58 -9.99 -11.73 1.85
CA ASN A 58 -10.31 -11.44 0.46
C ASN A 58 -11.76 -11.73 0.10
N GLU A 59 -12.31 -12.85 0.55
CA GLU A 59 -13.72 -13.19 0.34
C GLU A 59 -14.63 -12.08 0.85
N LYS A 60 -14.45 -11.67 2.10
CA LYS A 60 -15.24 -10.58 2.69
C LYS A 60 -15.06 -9.25 1.95
N MET A 61 -13.84 -8.89 1.63
CA MET A 61 -13.59 -7.61 0.97
C MET A 61 -14.04 -7.59 -0.50
N VAL A 62 -14.12 -8.73 -1.18
CA VAL A 62 -14.74 -8.82 -2.51
C VAL A 62 -16.25 -8.57 -2.43
N GLU A 63 -16.95 -9.15 -1.44
CA GLU A 63 -18.37 -8.85 -1.21
C GLU A 63 -18.59 -7.36 -0.97
N ASP A 64 -17.78 -6.76 -0.11
CA ASP A 64 -17.84 -5.33 0.19
C ASP A 64 -17.57 -4.46 -1.04
N ALA A 65 -16.58 -4.82 -1.86
CA ALA A 65 -16.27 -4.12 -3.11
C ALA A 65 -17.46 -4.11 -4.06
N LEU A 66 -18.18 -5.22 -4.20
CA LEU A 66 -19.36 -5.31 -5.04
C LEU A 66 -20.53 -4.45 -4.51
N VAL A 67 -20.72 -4.41 -3.18
CA VAL A 67 -21.71 -3.51 -2.53
C VAL A 67 -21.34 -2.04 -2.80
N LEU A 68 -20.08 -1.68 -2.69
CA LEU A 68 -19.61 -0.31 -2.94
C LEU A 68 -19.71 0.06 -4.44
N GLN A 69 -19.38 -0.86 -5.34
CA GLN A 69 -19.53 -0.65 -6.80
C GLN A 69 -20.97 -0.42 -7.19
N ALA A 70 -21.92 -1.15 -6.58
CA ALA A 70 -23.35 -1.02 -6.85
C ALA A 70 -23.92 0.37 -6.52
N ARG A 71 -23.20 1.21 -5.75
CA ARG A 71 -23.56 2.61 -5.49
C ARG A 71 -23.41 3.51 -6.72
N GLY A 72 -22.86 3.00 -7.82
CA GLY A 72 -22.66 3.73 -9.06
C GLY A 72 -21.82 5.00 -8.83
N LYS A 73 -22.30 6.16 -9.23
CA LYS A 73 -21.59 7.44 -9.11
C LYS A 73 -21.25 7.84 -7.66
N ASN A 74 -21.90 7.25 -6.67
CA ASN A 74 -21.68 7.50 -5.25
C ASN A 74 -20.71 6.49 -4.63
N GLY A 75 -20.14 5.60 -5.42
CA GLY A 75 -19.10 4.68 -4.96
C GLY A 75 -17.79 5.43 -4.66
N PRO A 76 -16.97 4.93 -3.73
CA PRO A 76 -15.68 5.54 -3.34
C PRO A 76 -14.59 5.24 -4.39
N PHE A 77 -14.79 5.72 -5.61
CA PHE A 77 -13.83 5.52 -6.70
C PHE A 77 -12.68 6.50 -6.62
N ASN A 78 -11.47 5.98 -6.74
CA ASN A 78 -10.23 6.74 -6.75
C ASN A 78 -9.77 6.94 -8.20
N TYR A 79 -9.92 8.16 -8.73
CA TYR A 79 -9.67 8.61 -10.10
C TYR A 79 -10.68 8.08 -11.15
N ASN A 80 -11.08 6.81 -11.10
CA ASN A 80 -12.00 6.21 -12.08
C ASN A 80 -12.76 5.01 -11.51
N GLN A 81 -13.81 4.58 -12.20
CA GLN A 81 -14.69 3.51 -11.73
C GLN A 81 -14.05 2.11 -11.66
N GLY A 82 -12.92 1.92 -12.31
CA GLY A 82 -12.15 0.67 -12.24
C GLY A 82 -11.28 0.57 -10.99
N ASN A 83 -11.22 1.65 -10.20
CA ASN A 83 -10.36 1.73 -9.04
C ASN A 83 -11.14 2.20 -7.82
N LEU A 84 -11.50 1.28 -6.95
CA LEU A 84 -12.35 1.51 -5.80
C LEU A 84 -11.51 1.46 -4.52
N GLN A 85 -11.68 2.45 -3.67
CA GLN A 85 -11.07 2.50 -2.34
C GLN A 85 -12.07 1.99 -1.30
N GLN A 86 -11.61 1.13 -0.39
CA GLN A 86 -12.44 0.56 0.66
C GLN A 86 -11.62 0.26 1.91
N ASP A 87 -12.26 0.29 3.06
CA ASP A 87 -11.65 -0.15 4.31
C ASP A 87 -11.74 -1.66 4.47
N ALA A 88 -10.74 -2.26 5.14
CA ALA A 88 -10.86 -3.62 5.65
C ALA A 88 -11.89 -3.65 6.79
N PRO A 89 -12.66 -4.76 6.97
CA PRO A 89 -13.58 -4.89 8.09
C PRO A 89 -12.84 -4.73 9.42
N PRO A 90 -13.15 -3.70 10.23
CA PRO A 90 -12.32 -3.32 11.36
C PRO A 90 -12.72 -4.04 12.67
N VAL A 91 -12.91 -5.36 12.58
CA VAL A 91 -13.35 -6.22 13.70
C VAL A 91 -12.44 -7.44 13.86
N SER A 92 -12.45 -8.06 15.03
CA SER A 92 -11.55 -9.15 15.41
C SER A 92 -11.58 -10.35 14.46
N GLU A 93 -12.73 -10.64 13.86
CA GLU A 93 -12.93 -11.74 12.91
C GLU A 93 -12.00 -11.65 11.69
N TYR A 94 -11.72 -10.42 11.22
CA TYR A 94 -10.89 -10.15 10.04
C TYR A 94 -9.54 -9.51 10.38
N PHE A 95 -9.29 -9.21 11.67
CA PHE A 95 -8.03 -8.65 12.11
C PHE A 95 -6.99 -9.75 12.36
N HIS A 96 -6.17 -10.04 11.37
CA HIS A 96 -5.10 -11.02 11.48
C HIS A 96 -3.74 -10.33 11.71
N PRO A 97 -3.07 -10.59 12.84
CA PRO A 97 -1.78 -9.97 13.16
C PRO A 97 -0.70 -10.18 12.08
N SER A 98 -0.70 -11.35 11.42
CA SER A 98 0.21 -11.64 10.31
C SER A 98 0.01 -10.75 9.08
N ILE A 99 -1.14 -10.10 8.95
CA ILE A 99 -1.45 -9.10 7.91
C ILE A 99 -1.17 -7.70 8.44
N PHE A 100 -1.89 -7.29 9.50
CA PHE A 100 -1.98 -5.88 9.91
C PHE A 100 -0.81 -5.39 10.75
N VAL A 101 -0.17 -6.29 11.51
CA VAL A 101 1.00 -5.98 12.34
C VAL A 101 2.13 -6.96 12.09
N ASN A 102 2.32 -7.33 10.83
CA ASN A 102 3.34 -8.30 10.41
C ASN A 102 4.72 -7.89 10.92
N THR A 103 5.35 -8.76 11.68
CA THR A 103 6.61 -8.49 12.38
C THR A 103 7.78 -8.23 11.41
N ILE A 104 7.80 -8.91 10.25
CA ILE A 104 8.85 -8.74 9.24
C ILE A 104 8.70 -7.36 8.57
N ALA A 105 7.47 -6.99 8.18
CA ALA A 105 7.21 -5.66 7.64
C ALA A 105 7.56 -4.57 8.66
N THR A 106 7.20 -4.77 9.93
CA THR A 106 7.50 -3.81 11.02
C THR A 106 9.00 -3.69 11.27
N GLN A 107 9.77 -4.77 11.20
CA GLN A 107 11.23 -4.71 11.28
C GLN A 107 11.82 -3.84 10.16
N VAL A 108 11.34 -4.01 8.93
CA VAL A 108 11.80 -3.20 7.79
C VAL A 108 11.43 -1.74 7.97
N THR A 109 10.17 -1.44 8.33
CA THR A 109 9.74 -0.05 8.51
C THR A 109 10.44 0.62 9.68
N SER A 110 10.67 -0.09 10.79
CA SER A 110 11.43 0.42 11.95
C SER A 110 12.90 0.69 11.63
N ALA A 111 13.52 -0.12 10.78
CA ALA A 111 14.91 0.08 10.37
C ALA A 111 15.10 1.33 9.51
N VAL A 112 14.07 1.79 8.80
CA VAL A 112 14.10 2.98 7.93
C VAL A 112 13.56 4.22 8.65
N LEU A 113 12.45 4.09 9.37
CA LEU A 113 11.72 5.21 9.98
C LEU A 113 12.12 5.50 11.44
N GLY A 114 12.91 4.63 12.04
CA GLY A 114 13.22 4.64 13.46
C GLY A 114 12.28 3.75 14.28
N PRO A 115 12.56 3.59 15.58
CA PRO A 115 11.82 2.67 16.43
C PRO A 115 10.35 3.08 16.60
N ARG A 116 9.48 2.07 16.67
CA ARG A 116 8.04 2.22 16.90
C ARG A 116 7.36 3.21 15.93
N PRO A 117 7.39 2.94 14.61
CA PRO A 117 6.66 3.76 13.66
C PRO A 117 5.17 3.83 14.02
N LYS A 118 4.52 4.93 13.65
CA LYS A 118 3.07 5.12 13.87
C LYS A 118 2.28 4.54 12.70
N TRP A 119 1.41 3.57 12.97
CA TRP A 119 0.43 3.12 11.99
C TRP A 119 -0.87 3.89 12.16
N THR A 120 -1.17 4.79 11.24
CA THR A 120 -2.31 5.72 11.32
C THR A 120 -3.26 5.67 10.13
N PHE A 121 -2.93 4.91 9.10
CA PHE A 121 -3.76 4.75 7.92
C PHE A 121 -3.92 3.29 7.54
N CYS A 122 -5.15 2.87 7.27
CA CYS A 122 -5.48 1.56 6.75
C CYS A 122 -6.63 1.67 5.75
N SER A 123 -6.39 1.28 4.52
CA SER A 123 -7.40 1.19 3.47
C SER A 123 -7.00 0.10 2.47
N ALA A 124 -7.79 -0.11 1.44
CA ALA A 124 -7.46 -0.99 0.34
C ALA A 124 -7.86 -0.38 -0.99
N ASN A 125 -7.14 -0.79 -2.02
CA ASN A 125 -7.46 -0.49 -3.39
C ASN A 125 -7.95 -1.75 -4.10
N ALA A 126 -9.17 -1.72 -4.59
CA ALA A 126 -9.79 -2.77 -5.39
C ALA A 126 -9.77 -2.39 -6.86
N ALA A 127 -8.97 -3.11 -7.68
CA ALA A 127 -9.08 -3.04 -9.12
C ALA A 127 -10.27 -3.89 -9.56
N MET A 128 -11.32 -3.19 -9.99
CA MET A 128 -12.59 -3.80 -10.36
C MET A 128 -12.54 -4.34 -11.79
N PRO A 129 -13.20 -5.47 -12.09
CA PRO A 129 -13.45 -5.90 -13.45
C PRO A 129 -14.14 -4.78 -14.25
N PRO A 130 -13.89 -4.69 -15.57
CA PRO A 130 -14.56 -3.70 -16.40
C PRO A 130 -16.06 -3.96 -16.45
N LEU A 131 -16.85 -2.91 -16.31
CA LEU A 131 -18.30 -2.99 -16.55
C LEU A 131 -18.58 -3.29 -18.04
N PRO A 132 -19.70 -3.95 -18.37
CA PRO A 132 -20.06 -4.22 -19.75
C PRO A 132 -20.02 -2.95 -20.62
N GLY A 133 -19.24 -2.97 -21.69
CA GLY A 133 -19.06 -1.84 -22.60
C GLY A 133 -18.13 -0.73 -22.10
N ALA A 134 -17.63 -0.80 -20.88
CA ALA A 134 -16.64 0.14 -20.37
C ALA A 134 -15.21 -0.27 -20.78
N ARG A 135 -14.39 0.73 -21.07
CA ARG A 135 -12.94 0.52 -21.25
C ARG A 135 -12.24 0.61 -19.91
N PRO A 136 -11.41 -0.37 -19.53
CA PRO A 136 -10.60 -0.28 -18.34
C PRO A 136 -9.70 0.95 -18.39
N GLN A 137 -9.60 1.66 -17.26
CA GLN A 137 -8.83 2.90 -17.16
C GLN A 137 -7.75 2.74 -16.08
N ARG A 138 -6.56 3.28 -16.38
CA ARG A 138 -5.49 3.39 -15.39
C ARG A 138 -5.66 4.65 -14.54
N GLN A 139 -5.08 4.65 -13.36
CA GLN A 139 -4.87 5.90 -12.62
C GLN A 139 -3.82 6.77 -13.31
N PRO A 140 -3.84 8.10 -13.15
CA PRO A 140 -2.69 8.92 -13.45
C PRO A 140 -1.50 8.46 -12.60
N VAL A 141 -0.28 8.64 -13.08
CA VAL A 141 0.90 8.45 -12.25
C VAL A 141 0.91 9.53 -11.18
N HIS A 142 1.03 9.13 -9.92
CA HIS A 142 0.96 10.03 -8.79
C HIS A 142 1.92 9.61 -7.67
N SER A 143 2.10 10.51 -6.72
CA SER A 143 2.71 10.25 -5.41
C SER A 143 1.63 10.34 -4.35
N ASP A 144 1.67 9.47 -3.35
CA ASP A 144 0.76 9.59 -2.20
C ASP A 144 1.18 10.74 -1.27
N ALA A 145 2.42 11.21 -1.35
CA ALA A 145 2.91 12.39 -0.64
C ALA A 145 2.66 13.64 -1.48
N ASP A 146 1.41 14.11 -1.55
CA ASP A 146 0.96 15.25 -2.36
C ASP A 146 1.05 16.60 -1.64
N PHE A 147 1.93 16.71 -0.67
CA PHE A 147 2.15 17.87 0.20
C PHE A 147 3.66 18.10 0.38
N ALA A 148 4.02 19.25 0.92
CA ALA A 148 5.41 19.54 1.29
C ALA A 148 5.91 18.53 2.34
N HIS A 149 6.97 17.83 2.04
CA HIS A 149 7.46 16.72 2.86
C HIS A 149 8.99 16.74 2.99
N PRO A 150 9.55 16.03 4.00
CA PRO A 150 10.98 15.85 4.13
C PRO A 150 11.60 15.15 2.90
N THR A 151 12.86 15.44 2.62
CA THR A 151 13.62 14.81 1.52
C THR A 151 14.09 13.39 1.86
N HIS A 152 14.03 12.98 3.13
CA HIS A 152 14.34 11.63 3.61
C HIS A 152 13.06 10.85 3.94
N PRO A 153 13.10 9.52 4.05
CA PRO A 153 11.93 8.71 4.34
C PRO A 153 11.27 9.12 5.67
N PHE A 154 9.99 9.44 5.62
CA PHE A 154 9.18 9.81 6.79
C PHE A 154 7.93 8.94 6.93
N ALA A 155 7.55 8.26 5.85
CA ALA A 155 6.44 7.32 5.82
C ALA A 155 6.68 6.20 4.80
N LEU A 156 6.32 4.99 5.17
CA LEU A 156 6.36 3.80 4.31
C LEU A 156 4.97 3.18 4.22
N VAL A 157 4.59 2.79 3.03
CA VAL A 157 3.34 2.04 2.79
C VAL A 157 3.65 0.55 2.81
N VAL A 158 2.92 -0.18 3.62
CA VAL A 158 2.93 -1.65 3.67
C VAL A 158 1.72 -2.13 2.88
N ASN A 159 1.96 -2.65 1.69
CA ASN A 159 0.91 -3.20 0.83
C ASN A 159 0.85 -4.71 0.96
N VAL A 160 -0.35 -5.26 1.15
CA VAL A 160 -0.61 -6.70 1.20
C VAL A 160 -1.60 -7.07 0.10
N PRO A 161 -1.15 -7.70 -0.99
CA PRO A 161 -2.05 -8.24 -2.01
C PRO A 161 -2.89 -9.38 -1.45
N LEU A 162 -4.20 -9.33 -1.61
CA LEU A 162 -5.08 -10.42 -1.17
C LEU A 162 -5.20 -11.53 -2.22
N VAL A 163 -4.74 -11.29 -3.43
CA VAL A 163 -4.54 -12.28 -4.50
C VAL A 163 -3.20 -12.02 -5.17
N SER A 164 -2.67 -12.96 -5.94
CA SER A 164 -1.49 -12.69 -6.76
C SER A 164 -1.79 -11.56 -7.75
N MET A 165 -0.91 -10.57 -7.80
CA MET A 165 -1.03 -9.42 -8.70
C MET A 165 -0.21 -9.66 -9.96
N THR A 166 -0.83 -9.44 -11.11
CA THR A 166 -0.23 -9.56 -12.43
C THR A 166 -0.61 -8.36 -13.31
N PRO A 167 0.08 -8.10 -14.42
CA PRO A 167 -0.34 -7.07 -15.36
C PRO A 167 -1.78 -7.23 -15.84
N GLU A 168 -2.28 -8.46 -15.98
CA GLU A 168 -3.62 -8.75 -16.47
C GLU A 168 -4.70 -8.31 -15.47
N ASN A 169 -4.45 -8.50 -14.15
CA ASN A 169 -5.41 -8.09 -13.11
C ASN A 169 -5.10 -6.72 -12.50
N GLY A 170 -4.25 -5.93 -13.18
CA GLY A 170 -4.00 -4.54 -12.80
C GLY A 170 -2.99 -4.39 -11.65
N SER A 171 -1.89 -5.16 -11.63
CA SER A 171 -0.79 -4.90 -10.70
C SER A 171 -0.31 -3.46 -10.84
N THR A 172 0.13 -2.87 -9.74
CA THR A 172 0.52 -1.46 -9.68
C THR A 172 1.76 -1.20 -10.53
N GLU A 173 1.68 -0.22 -11.43
CA GLU A 173 2.86 0.33 -12.10
C GLU A 173 3.68 1.13 -11.09
N VAL A 174 4.99 0.91 -11.05
CA VAL A 174 5.92 1.57 -10.13
C VAL A 174 7.11 2.18 -10.88
N TRP A 175 7.53 3.36 -10.42
CA TRP A 175 8.62 4.15 -10.99
C TRP A 175 9.81 4.16 -10.03
N LEU A 176 10.61 3.11 -10.06
CA LEU A 176 11.69 2.89 -9.10
C LEU A 176 12.68 4.05 -9.05
N GLY A 177 13.06 4.47 -7.83
CA GLY A 177 13.97 5.58 -7.60
C GLY A 177 13.33 6.97 -7.70
N SER A 178 12.03 7.08 -8.02
CA SER A 178 11.33 8.38 -8.12
C SER A 178 11.01 9.01 -6.75
N HIS A 179 11.10 8.28 -5.66
CA HIS A 179 10.85 8.74 -4.29
C HIS A 179 11.85 9.79 -3.80
N THR A 180 12.88 10.08 -4.56
CA THR A 180 13.87 11.13 -4.24
C THR A 180 13.47 12.51 -4.78
N THR A 181 12.36 12.62 -5.48
CA THR A 181 11.79 13.90 -5.94
C THR A 181 10.92 14.52 -4.86
N ASP A 182 10.74 15.82 -4.94
CA ASP A 182 9.88 16.58 -4.03
C ASP A 182 8.50 16.89 -4.65
N ALA A 183 7.65 17.58 -3.90
CA ALA A 183 6.30 17.93 -4.32
C ALA A 183 6.25 18.85 -5.56
N THR A 184 7.36 19.51 -5.97
CA THR A 184 7.40 20.33 -7.19
C THR A 184 7.26 19.53 -8.47
N ALA A 185 7.45 18.20 -8.39
CA ALA A 185 7.21 17.28 -9.51
C ALA A 185 5.71 17.08 -9.80
N GLN A 186 4.82 17.56 -8.93
CA GLN A 186 3.40 17.30 -8.96
C GLN A 186 2.60 18.44 -9.61
N GLU A 187 1.45 18.09 -10.17
CA GLU A 187 0.42 19.03 -10.61
C GLU A 187 -0.57 19.26 -9.47
N GLY A 188 -1.11 20.49 -9.41
CA GLY A 188 -2.10 20.83 -8.41
C GLY A 188 -1.55 21.06 -7.00
N ALA A 189 -2.38 21.61 -6.15
CA ALA A 189 -2.10 21.83 -4.74
C ALA A 189 -2.61 20.66 -3.89
N HIS A 190 -2.07 20.50 -2.71
CA HIS A 190 -2.54 19.52 -1.73
C HIS A 190 -4.04 19.62 -1.49
N GLY A 191 -4.73 18.49 -1.44
CA GLY A 191 -6.17 18.40 -1.24
C GLY A 191 -7.02 18.64 -2.51
N GLU A 192 -6.43 19.01 -3.64
CA GLU A 192 -7.13 19.09 -4.92
C GLU A 192 -7.28 17.70 -5.54
N ARG A 193 -8.31 17.48 -6.36
CA ARG A 193 -8.56 16.21 -7.03
C ARG A 193 -7.40 15.74 -7.94
N ALA A 194 -6.57 16.66 -8.42
CA ALA A 194 -5.38 16.38 -9.20
C ALA A 194 -4.09 16.33 -8.38
N SER A 195 -4.20 16.49 -7.04
CA SER A 195 -3.03 16.49 -6.18
C SER A 195 -2.26 15.18 -6.27
N GLY A 196 -0.95 15.27 -6.14
CA GLY A 196 -0.06 14.10 -6.29
C GLY A 196 0.21 13.65 -7.72
N ARG A 197 -0.56 14.08 -8.73
CA ARG A 197 -0.32 13.73 -10.14
C ARG A 197 1.02 14.28 -10.60
N ILE A 198 1.84 13.43 -11.22
CA ILE A 198 3.17 13.81 -11.70
C ILE A 198 3.07 14.50 -13.05
N LYS A 199 3.82 15.59 -13.21
CA LYS A 199 3.92 16.37 -14.46
C LYS A 199 4.38 15.49 -15.62
N GLU A 200 3.68 15.56 -16.76
CA GLU A 200 3.92 14.67 -17.91
C GLU A 200 5.35 14.80 -18.46
N GLU A 201 5.92 15.99 -18.46
CA GLU A 201 7.30 16.23 -18.89
C GLU A 201 8.35 15.42 -18.11
N LEU A 202 8.11 15.24 -16.80
CA LEU A 202 8.97 14.43 -15.94
C LEU A 202 8.77 12.94 -16.19
N LEU A 203 7.53 12.53 -16.45
CA LEU A 203 7.21 11.15 -16.83
C LEU A 203 7.87 10.80 -18.18
N ASP A 204 7.79 11.69 -19.17
CA ASP A 204 8.41 11.50 -20.48
C ASP A 204 9.92 11.41 -20.39
N HIS A 205 10.54 12.25 -19.58
CA HIS A 205 11.97 12.17 -19.34
C HIS A 205 12.33 10.80 -18.75
N ARG A 206 11.62 10.40 -17.69
CA ARG A 206 11.92 9.18 -16.97
C ARG A 206 11.60 7.90 -17.76
N ARG A 207 10.59 7.92 -18.63
CA ARG A 207 10.32 6.80 -19.56
C ARG A 207 11.52 6.47 -20.44
N ARG A 208 12.35 7.45 -20.78
CA ARG A 208 13.55 7.27 -21.61
C ARG A 208 14.76 6.79 -20.81
N THR A 209 14.88 7.17 -19.55
CA THR A 209 16.04 6.88 -18.71
C THR A 209 15.82 5.68 -17.80
N ASP A 210 14.70 5.64 -17.11
CA ASP A 210 14.32 4.64 -16.11
C ASP A 210 12.82 4.34 -16.22
N PRO A 211 12.42 3.57 -17.25
CA PRO A 211 11.01 3.30 -17.51
C PRO A 211 10.33 2.55 -16.33
N PRO A 212 9.02 2.74 -16.15
CA PRO A 212 8.29 2.08 -15.09
C PRO A 212 8.24 0.57 -15.28
N ALA A 213 7.97 -0.13 -14.20
CA ALA A 213 7.72 -1.56 -14.18
C ALA A 213 6.33 -1.86 -13.63
N GLN A 214 5.72 -2.93 -14.12
CA GLN A 214 4.48 -3.49 -13.58
C GLN A 214 4.78 -4.91 -13.08
N PRO A 215 5.09 -5.07 -11.79
CA PRO A 215 5.58 -6.34 -11.26
C PRO A 215 4.49 -7.38 -11.10
N VAL A 216 4.89 -8.65 -11.16
CA VAL A 216 4.11 -9.78 -10.65
C VAL A 216 4.46 -9.96 -9.17
N ILE A 217 3.43 -9.95 -8.31
CA ILE A 217 3.56 -10.10 -6.86
C ILE A 217 2.71 -11.30 -6.43
N SER A 218 3.33 -12.31 -5.86
CA SER A 218 2.62 -13.50 -5.39
C SER A 218 1.78 -13.20 -4.14
N LYS A 219 0.61 -13.83 -4.02
CA LYS A 219 -0.17 -13.86 -2.77
C LYS A 219 0.72 -14.37 -1.62
N GLY A 220 0.56 -13.83 -0.44
CA GLY A 220 1.43 -14.11 0.71
C GLY A 220 2.64 -13.18 0.82
N SER A 221 2.89 -12.36 -0.21
CA SER A 221 3.96 -11.36 -0.18
C SER A 221 3.49 -10.04 0.43
N ILE A 222 4.46 -9.25 0.88
CA ILE A 222 4.27 -7.85 1.30
C ILE A 222 5.16 -6.96 0.43
N VAL A 223 4.62 -5.82 0.01
CA VAL A 223 5.41 -4.77 -0.63
C VAL A 223 5.55 -3.62 0.36
N VAL A 224 6.78 -3.23 0.69
CA VAL A 224 7.06 -2.03 1.47
C VAL A 224 7.63 -0.98 0.52
N ARG A 225 6.96 0.17 0.42
CA ARG A 225 7.37 1.26 -0.47
C ARG A 225 7.40 2.61 0.24
N ASP A 226 8.25 3.49 -0.21
CA ASP A 226 8.26 4.89 0.23
C ASP A 226 6.96 5.58 -0.22
N LEU A 227 6.36 6.40 0.66
CA LEU A 227 5.11 7.12 0.37
C LEU A 227 5.24 8.05 -0.84
N ARG A 228 6.46 8.54 -1.11
CA ARG A 228 6.80 9.45 -2.21
C ARG A 228 7.00 8.76 -3.55
N LEU A 229 7.05 7.41 -3.58
CA LEU A 229 7.31 6.66 -4.81
C LEU A 229 6.18 6.86 -5.83
N TRP A 230 6.53 7.29 -7.04
CA TRP A 230 5.56 7.44 -8.11
C TRP A 230 5.00 6.09 -8.55
N HIS A 231 3.70 6.03 -8.68
CA HIS A 231 3.00 4.80 -9.03
C HIS A 231 1.65 5.08 -9.69
N ALA A 232 1.03 4.04 -10.24
CA ALA A 232 -0.33 4.10 -10.77
C ALA A 232 -1.02 2.75 -10.63
N GLY A 233 -2.28 2.73 -10.22
CA GLY A 233 -3.15 1.59 -10.35
C GLY A 233 -3.44 1.33 -11.84
N MET A 234 -3.18 0.10 -12.29
CA MET A 234 -3.38 -0.29 -13.67
C MET A 234 -4.75 -0.94 -13.85
N PRO A 235 -5.29 -0.94 -15.10
CA PRO A 235 -6.58 -1.56 -15.38
C PRO A 235 -6.60 -3.04 -15.04
N ASN A 236 -7.70 -3.50 -14.48
CA ASN A 236 -7.97 -4.93 -14.34
C ASN A 236 -8.70 -5.39 -15.61
N ASN A 237 -8.10 -6.31 -16.35
CA ASN A 237 -8.65 -6.88 -17.58
C ASN A 237 -9.22 -8.29 -17.36
N THR A 238 -9.36 -8.72 -16.11
CA THR A 238 -9.93 -10.01 -15.73
C THR A 238 -11.38 -9.85 -15.25
N ASP A 239 -12.02 -10.96 -14.99
CA ASP A 239 -13.39 -11.04 -14.44
C ASP A 239 -13.43 -11.06 -12.89
N LYS A 240 -12.27 -10.99 -12.21
CA LYS A 240 -12.16 -11.07 -10.75
C LYS A 240 -11.67 -9.77 -10.15
N VAL A 241 -12.22 -9.40 -9.00
CA VAL A 241 -11.75 -8.26 -8.24
C VAL A 241 -10.34 -8.54 -7.71
N ARG A 242 -9.43 -7.57 -7.86
CA ARG A 242 -8.09 -7.63 -7.27
C ARG A 242 -7.97 -6.59 -6.15
N ILE A 243 -7.79 -7.05 -4.93
CA ILE A 243 -7.69 -6.20 -3.73
C ILE A 243 -6.24 -6.19 -3.24
N MET A 244 -5.78 -5.00 -2.86
CA MET A 244 -4.49 -4.77 -2.21
C MET A 244 -4.70 -3.83 -1.03
N LEU A 245 -4.37 -4.31 0.16
CA LEU A 245 -4.34 -3.48 1.37
C LEU A 245 -3.21 -2.46 1.29
N ALA A 246 -3.42 -1.30 1.91
CA ALA A 246 -2.43 -0.27 2.10
C ALA A 246 -2.49 0.22 3.56
N MET A 247 -1.41 0.02 4.28
CA MET A 247 -1.20 0.50 5.63
C MET A 247 -0.03 1.48 5.61
N ILE A 248 -0.15 2.65 6.22
CA ILE A 248 0.94 3.61 6.24
C ILE A 248 1.54 3.68 7.63
N HIS A 249 2.85 3.43 7.69
CA HIS A 249 3.68 3.61 8.87
C HIS A 249 4.46 4.91 8.75
N PHE A 250 4.25 5.83 9.67
CA PHE A 250 4.96 7.10 9.76
C PHE A 250 6.09 7.02 10.78
N ALA A 251 7.16 7.75 10.54
CA ALA A 251 8.20 7.94 11.53
C ALA A 251 7.62 8.56 12.81
N SER A 252 8.08 8.12 13.98
CA SER A 252 7.56 8.61 15.26
C SER A 252 7.75 10.11 15.49
N TRP A 253 8.76 10.71 14.87
CA TRP A 253 9.04 12.15 14.91
C TRP A 253 8.15 12.96 13.96
N TYR A 254 7.52 12.31 12.96
CA TYR A 254 6.65 13.00 12.02
C TYR A 254 5.26 13.24 12.64
N ARG A 255 4.82 14.51 12.67
CA ARG A 255 3.50 14.84 13.20
C ARG A 255 2.42 14.31 12.25
N ASN A 256 1.58 13.44 12.75
CA ASN A 256 0.42 12.90 12.05
C ASN A 256 -0.74 12.75 13.02
N PRO A 257 -1.84 13.51 12.86
CA PRO A 257 -2.98 13.48 13.76
C PRO A 257 -3.97 12.34 13.48
N MET A 258 -3.79 11.61 12.37
CA MET A 258 -4.73 10.55 11.98
C MET A 258 -4.79 9.43 13.00
N ARG A 259 -5.96 8.84 13.13
CA ARG A 259 -6.25 7.71 14.02
C ARG A 259 -7.00 6.63 13.25
N LEU A 260 -6.73 5.39 13.58
CA LEU A 260 -7.49 4.25 13.07
C LEU A 260 -8.76 4.09 13.88
N GLU A 261 -9.80 3.55 13.26
CA GLU A 261 -11.02 3.17 13.95
C GLU A 261 -11.18 1.66 13.87
N PHE A 262 -11.27 1.02 15.06
CA PHE A 262 -11.48 -0.41 15.19
C PHE A 262 -12.62 -0.73 16.16
N GLY A 263 -13.24 -1.89 15.96
CA GLY A 263 -14.14 -2.48 16.95
C GLY A 263 -13.43 -2.77 18.25
N GLU A 264 -14.12 -2.57 19.38
CA GLU A 264 -13.59 -2.87 20.72
C GLU A 264 -13.12 -4.32 20.86
N ASP A 265 -13.65 -5.22 20.05
CA ASP A 265 -13.31 -6.64 19.99
C ASP A 265 -11.90 -6.92 19.43
N VAL A 266 -11.26 -5.96 18.77
CA VAL A 266 -9.85 -6.05 18.34
C VAL A 266 -8.90 -5.75 19.49
N ARG A 267 -9.33 -5.01 20.50
CA ARG A 267 -8.49 -4.55 21.61
C ARG A 267 -7.73 -5.68 22.34
N PRO A 268 -8.37 -6.82 22.70
CA PRO A 268 -7.67 -7.91 23.34
C PRO A 268 -6.52 -8.50 22.52
N ILE A 269 -6.66 -8.52 21.18
CA ILE A 269 -5.61 -9.03 20.28
C ILE A 269 -4.37 -8.12 20.37
N LEU A 270 -4.55 -6.82 20.25
CA LEU A 270 -3.44 -5.86 20.31
C LEU A 270 -2.82 -5.82 21.72
N GLN A 271 -3.60 -5.91 22.78
CA GLN A 271 -3.10 -5.99 24.15
C GLN A 271 -2.27 -7.26 24.38
N GLY A 272 -2.71 -8.40 23.86
CA GLY A 272 -1.94 -9.66 23.91
C GLY A 272 -0.57 -9.52 23.22
N LEU A 273 -0.55 -8.96 22.03
CA LEU A 273 0.71 -8.71 21.30
C LEU A 273 1.64 -7.75 22.05
N GLN A 274 1.10 -6.74 22.70
CA GLN A 274 1.88 -5.80 23.51
C GLN A 274 2.47 -6.47 24.75
N GLN A 275 1.71 -7.31 25.45
CA GLN A 275 2.18 -8.07 26.61
C GLN A 275 3.27 -9.07 26.25
N GLU A 276 3.24 -9.61 25.03
CA GLU A 276 4.24 -10.55 24.53
C GLU A 276 5.45 -9.82 23.89
N ASP A 277 5.53 -8.49 23.93
CA ASP A 277 6.56 -7.65 23.29
C ASP A 277 6.65 -7.87 21.76
N LYS A 278 5.53 -8.23 21.14
CA LYS A 278 5.44 -8.47 19.69
C LYS A 278 4.89 -7.28 18.90
N LEU A 279 4.40 -6.24 19.58
CA LEU A 279 3.85 -5.05 18.94
C LEU A 279 4.89 -3.92 18.94
N ALA A 280 5.64 -3.81 17.86
CA ALA A 280 6.65 -2.78 17.67
C ALA A 280 6.14 -1.55 16.89
N LEU A 281 4.84 -1.28 16.94
CA LEU A 281 4.16 -0.13 16.34
C LEU A 281 3.49 0.72 17.41
N GLU A 282 3.40 2.01 17.18
CA GLU A 282 2.44 2.90 17.83
C GLU A 282 1.17 2.94 16.97
N ILE A 283 0.02 2.64 17.56
CA ILE A 283 -1.26 2.57 16.83
C ILE A 283 -2.29 3.45 17.55
N PRO A 284 -2.46 4.71 17.13
CA PRO A 284 -3.53 5.57 17.63
C PRO A 284 -4.88 5.05 17.16
N ILE A 285 -5.74 4.60 18.08
CA ILE A 285 -7.02 3.97 17.76
C ILE A 285 -8.17 4.67 18.48
N ASP A 286 -9.23 4.91 17.73
CA ASP A 286 -10.56 5.23 18.25
C ASP A 286 -11.38 3.95 18.31
N TRP A 287 -11.71 3.54 19.52
CA TRP A 287 -12.43 2.30 19.77
C TRP A 287 -13.93 2.52 19.67
N VAL A 288 -14.57 1.74 18.82
CA VAL A 288 -16.00 1.82 18.56
C VAL A 288 -16.65 0.46 18.87
N LYS A 289 -17.90 0.46 19.33
CA LYS A 289 -18.65 -0.79 19.50
C LYS A 289 -18.69 -1.56 18.19
N ARG A 290 -18.51 -2.88 18.26
CA ARG A 290 -18.41 -3.76 17.09
C ARG A 290 -19.57 -3.56 16.11
N GLU A 291 -20.80 -3.52 16.61
CA GLU A 291 -22.00 -3.36 15.77
C GLU A 291 -21.97 -2.02 15.03
N LYS A 292 -21.66 -0.94 15.74
CA LYS A 292 -21.61 0.39 15.15
C LYS A 292 -20.52 0.51 14.08
N VAL A 293 -19.34 -0.08 14.29
CA VAL A 293 -18.26 0.02 13.29
C VAL A 293 -18.60 -0.78 12.04
N LEU A 294 -19.29 -1.92 12.17
CA LEU A 294 -19.75 -2.70 11.02
C LEU A 294 -20.83 -1.97 10.20
N ASP A 295 -21.69 -1.20 10.85
CA ASP A 295 -22.71 -0.39 10.16
C ASP A 295 -22.09 0.79 9.37
N THR A 296 -20.91 1.25 9.78
CA THR A 296 -20.36 2.52 9.25
C THR A 296 -19.13 2.38 8.37
N TYR A 297 -18.31 1.31 8.48
CA TYR A 297 -17.00 1.24 7.82
C TYR A 297 -17.07 1.33 6.30
N LEU A 298 -18.14 0.82 5.66
CA LEU A 298 -18.34 0.96 4.22
C LEU A 298 -18.83 2.36 3.80
N ASN A 299 -19.17 3.23 4.75
CA ASN A 299 -19.71 4.56 4.50
C ASN A 299 -18.70 5.68 4.74
N ARG A 300 -17.44 5.35 5.03
CA ARG A 300 -16.38 6.32 5.32
C ARG A 300 -15.81 7.03 4.09
N GLY A 301 -16.39 6.86 2.92
CA GLY A 301 -15.92 7.48 1.67
C GLY A 301 -14.54 6.90 1.26
N PHE A 302 -13.50 7.74 1.30
CA PHE A 302 -12.15 7.32 0.98
C PHE A 302 -11.41 6.68 2.16
N GLY A 303 -12.13 6.09 3.12
CA GLY A 303 -11.57 5.48 4.31
C GLY A 303 -11.00 6.53 5.27
N ASN A 304 -10.05 6.13 6.10
CA ASN A 304 -9.27 7.06 6.91
C ASN A 304 -8.34 7.89 6.01
N SER A 305 -8.94 8.50 4.98
CA SER A 305 -8.19 9.24 3.99
C SER A 305 -7.54 10.45 4.64
N TYR A 306 -6.39 10.64 4.25
CA TYR A 306 -5.47 11.73 4.39
C TYR A 306 -6.09 13.03 4.90
N ASP A 307 -6.21 13.20 6.19
CA ASP A 307 -6.19 14.52 6.76
C ASP A 307 -4.73 14.84 7.13
N PHE A 308 -4.00 15.29 6.13
CA PHE A 308 -2.64 15.80 6.32
C PHE A 308 -2.63 17.27 6.64
N ASP A 309 -3.75 17.86 6.99
CA ASP A 309 -3.77 19.24 7.46
C ASP A 309 -2.92 19.34 8.72
N GLN A 310 -1.67 19.68 8.47
CA GLN A 310 -0.64 19.87 9.47
C GLN A 310 -0.68 21.27 10.05
N ALA A 311 -1.82 21.98 9.92
CA ALA A 311 -1.96 23.31 10.48
C ALA A 311 -1.49 23.31 11.95
N PRO A 312 -0.69 24.30 12.34
CA PRO A 312 -0.05 24.35 13.66
C PRO A 312 -1.05 24.39 14.81
#